data_85b7e3cb004d2d960b99001579cb30df
#
_entry.id   85b7e3cb004d2d960b99001579cb30df
#
_cell.length_a   1.000
_cell.length_b   1.000
_cell.length_c   1.000
_cell.angle_alpha   90.00
_cell.angle_beta   90.00
_cell.angle_gamma   90.00
#
_symmetry.space_group_name_H-M   'P 1'
#
loop_
_entity.id
_entity.type
_entity.pdbx_description
1 polymer ?
#
loop_
_entity_poly.entity_id
_entity_poly.type
_entity_poly.pdbx_seq_one_letter_code
_entity_poly.pdbx_strand_id
1 'polypeptide(L)'
;VVGVSGGIDSALTSTLCAMTGIQTIVIKIPLKTKNLSLSSLHCDFLLSKYDNVKVCEVDLSNTFDKFYETCIASGFANDLGFANSKSRLRMILLYQAAASFSGIVVGTGNKVEDFGVGFFTKYGDGGVDISPIADLTKSEVRSLSKELGISNDILKASPTDGLWDDDRTDEQQLGL
;
A
#
# COMPACT_ATOMS: atom_id res chain seq x y z
N VAL A 1 -2.91 -9.55 -7.10
CA VAL A 1 -2.84 -8.09 -7.22
C VAL A 1 -2.35 -7.51 -5.91
N VAL A 2 -1.39 -6.62 -5.95
CA VAL A 2 -0.81 -5.98 -4.76
C VAL A 2 -0.55 -4.49 -5.00
N GLY A 3 -0.90 -3.64 -4.04
CA GLY A 3 -0.58 -2.21 -4.06
C GLY A 3 0.86 -1.96 -3.58
N VAL A 4 1.59 -1.07 -4.25
CA VAL A 4 2.95 -0.67 -3.84
C VAL A 4 2.98 0.81 -3.53
N SER A 5 3.18 1.13 -2.24
CA SER A 5 3.25 2.49 -1.73
C SER A 5 4.66 3.09 -1.76
N GLY A 6 5.70 2.27 -1.82
CA GLY A 6 7.10 2.62 -1.59
C GLY A 6 7.57 2.34 -0.16
N GLY A 7 6.68 1.91 0.75
CA GLY A 7 7.02 1.42 2.06
C GLY A 7 7.54 -0.02 2.04
N ILE A 8 8.28 -0.39 3.08
CA ILE A 8 8.97 -1.68 3.18
C ILE A 8 8.01 -2.87 3.15
N ASP A 9 6.82 -2.76 3.77
CA ASP A 9 5.84 -3.85 3.84
C ASP A 9 5.29 -4.18 2.45
N SER A 10 4.91 -3.16 1.68
CA SER A 10 4.44 -3.34 0.30
C SER A 10 5.55 -3.86 -0.61
N ALA A 11 6.81 -3.46 -0.36
CA ALA A 11 7.95 -3.93 -1.11
C ALA A 11 8.24 -5.42 -0.82
N LEU A 12 8.22 -5.83 0.46
CA LEU A 12 8.38 -7.24 0.83
C LEU A 12 7.26 -8.09 0.24
N THR A 13 6.01 -7.70 0.47
CA THR A 13 4.83 -8.46 0.02
C THR A 13 4.83 -8.66 -1.49
N SER A 14 5.07 -7.60 -2.27
CA SER A 14 5.11 -7.71 -3.73
C SER A 14 6.27 -8.57 -4.23
N THR A 15 7.41 -8.54 -3.55
CA THR A 15 8.55 -9.43 -3.84
C THR A 15 8.18 -10.89 -3.58
N LEU A 16 7.57 -11.19 -2.43
CA LEU A 16 7.09 -12.55 -2.11
C LEU A 16 6.07 -13.06 -3.14
N CYS A 17 5.13 -12.20 -3.56
CA CYS A 17 4.21 -12.55 -4.64
C CYS A 17 4.94 -12.88 -5.95
N ALA A 18 5.91 -12.05 -6.36
CA ALA A 18 6.70 -12.28 -7.57
C ALA A 18 7.48 -13.60 -7.53
N MET A 19 8.04 -13.96 -6.36
CA MET A 19 8.79 -15.21 -6.15
C MET A 19 7.95 -16.47 -6.33
N THR A 20 6.63 -16.38 -6.25
CA THR A 20 5.73 -17.56 -6.48
C THR A 20 5.73 -18.04 -7.93
N GLY A 21 6.19 -17.23 -8.88
CA GLY A 21 6.06 -17.48 -10.32
C GLY A 21 4.64 -17.29 -10.87
N ILE A 22 3.65 -17.02 -10.01
CA ILE A 22 2.27 -16.70 -10.42
C ILE A 22 2.24 -15.26 -10.95
N GLN A 23 1.42 -15.00 -11.99
CA GLN A 23 1.25 -13.65 -12.51
C GLN A 23 0.91 -12.66 -11.39
N THR A 24 1.76 -11.68 -11.20
CA THR A 24 1.65 -10.68 -10.15
C THR A 24 1.41 -9.30 -10.75
N ILE A 25 0.25 -8.73 -10.48
CA ILE A 25 -0.10 -7.37 -10.91
C ILE A 25 0.23 -6.42 -9.75
N VAL A 26 1.22 -5.59 -9.95
CA VAL A 26 1.69 -4.57 -8.99
C VAL A 26 1.11 -3.22 -9.41
N ILE A 27 0.41 -2.55 -8.49
CA ILE A 27 -0.26 -1.29 -8.81
C ILE A 27 0.28 -0.16 -7.92
N LYS A 28 0.83 0.87 -8.55
CA LYS A 28 1.06 2.17 -7.92
C LYS A 28 -0.23 2.97 -7.99
N ILE A 29 -0.68 3.48 -6.84
CA ILE A 29 -1.96 4.18 -6.74
C ILE A 29 -1.73 5.55 -6.09
N PRO A 30 -1.18 6.53 -6.85
CA PRO A 30 -1.07 7.89 -6.34
C PRO A 30 -2.46 8.46 -6.04
N LEU A 31 -2.54 9.17 -4.92
CA LEU A 31 -3.74 9.86 -4.48
C LEU A 31 -3.30 11.10 -3.73
N LYS A 32 -3.14 12.23 -4.44
CA LYS A 32 -2.53 13.47 -3.96
C LYS A 32 -1.05 13.32 -3.54
N THR A 33 -0.44 12.18 -3.78
CA THR A 33 0.95 11.90 -3.42
C THR A 33 1.89 12.60 -4.40
N LYS A 34 2.83 13.37 -3.86
CA LYS A 34 3.79 14.16 -4.66
C LYS A 34 5.06 13.38 -5.05
N ASN A 35 5.40 12.32 -4.30
CA ASN A 35 6.63 11.57 -4.49
C ASN A 35 6.37 10.07 -4.65
N LEU A 36 6.64 9.55 -5.85
CA LEU A 36 6.53 8.13 -6.21
C LEU A 36 7.90 7.47 -6.41
N SER A 37 9.01 8.13 -6.02
CA SER A 37 10.35 7.65 -6.32
C SER A 37 10.64 6.25 -5.76
N LEU A 38 10.25 5.98 -4.50
CA LEU A 38 10.49 4.69 -3.86
C LEU A 38 9.60 3.58 -4.45
N SER A 39 8.33 3.86 -4.73
CA SER A 39 7.46 2.87 -5.38
C SER A 39 7.91 2.56 -6.80
N SER A 40 8.36 3.56 -7.56
CA SER A 40 8.92 3.36 -8.90
C SER A 40 10.23 2.56 -8.86
N LEU A 41 11.15 2.92 -7.95
CA LEU A 41 12.40 2.18 -7.73
C LEU A 41 12.15 0.70 -7.44
N HIS A 42 11.16 0.40 -6.60
CA HIS A 42 10.80 -0.98 -6.29
C HIS A 42 10.15 -1.70 -7.47
N CYS A 43 9.29 -1.03 -8.23
CA CYS A 43 8.70 -1.60 -9.43
C CYS A 43 9.77 -1.96 -10.47
N ASP A 44 10.76 -1.10 -10.68
CA ASP A 44 11.89 -1.36 -11.58
C ASP A 44 12.72 -2.57 -11.11
N PHE A 45 12.96 -2.69 -9.81
CA PHE A 45 13.60 -3.87 -9.22
C PHE A 45 12.81 -5.15 -9.52
N LEU A 46 11.49 -5.15 -9.33
CA LEU A 46 10.65 -6.32 -9.60
C LEU A 46 10.67 -6.70 -11.08
N LEU A 47 10.52 -5.72 -11.98
CA LEU A 47 10.54 -5.94 -13.43
C LEU A 47 11.90 -6.46 -13.92
N SER A 48 13.00 -6.05 -13.30
CA SER A 48 14.34 -6.52 -13.66
C SER A 48 14.63 -7.96 -13.25
N LYS A 49 13.89 -8.48 -12.26
CA LYS A 49 14.20 -9.76 -11.61
C LYS A 49 13.15 -10.86 -11.87
N TYR A 50 11.92 -10.48 -12.23
CA TYR A 50 10.79 -11.41 -12.31
C TYR A 50 9.96 -11.19 -13.58
N ASP A 51 9.90 -12.19 -14.46
CA ASP A 51 9.15 -12.13 -15.74
C ASP A 51 7.62 -12.23 -15.55
N ASN A 52 7.17 -12.70 -14.38
CA ASN A 52 5.76 -12.86 -14.03
C ASN A 52 5.12 -11.60 -13.44
N VAL A 53 5.85 -10.48 -13.40
CA VAL A 53 5.36 -9.21 -12.83
C VAL A 53 4.87 -8.28 -13.94
N LYS A 54 3.72 -7.68 -13.71
CA LYS A 54 3.20 -6.55 -14.50
C LYS A 54 2.96 -5.37 -13.59
N VAL A 55 3.48 -4.20 -13.97
CA VAL A 55 3.31 -2.95 -13.22
C VAL A 55 2.28 -2.07 -13.92
N CYS A 56 1.38 -1.50 -13.11
CA CYS A 56 0.40 -0.50 -13.54
C CYS A 56 0.50 0.72 -12.61
N GLU A 57 0.14 1.89 -13.13
CA GLU A 57 -0.04 3.10 -12.34
C GLU A 57 -1.43 3.67 -12.61
N VAL A 58 -2.20 3.94 -11.54
CA VAL A 58 -3.55 4.48 -11.64
C VAL A 58 -3.70 5.61 -10.62
N ASP A 59 -3.73 6.84 -11.10
CA ASP A 59 -3.94 8.03 -10.27
C ASP A 59 -5.42 8.20 -9.91
N LEU A 60 -5.71 8.15 -8.61
CA LEU A 60 -7.06 8.35 -8.06
C LEU A 60 -7.33 9.78 -7.57
N SER A 61 -6.43 10.73 -7.79
CA SER A 61 -6.55 12.10 -7.27
C SER A 61 -7.85 12.77 -7.72
N ASN A 62 -8.17 12.75 -9.01
CA ASN A 62 -9.41 13.35 -9.53
C ASN A 62 -10.66 12.63 -9.02
N THR A 63 -10.60 11.30 -8.86
CA THR A 63 -11.73 10.52 -8.30
C THR A 63 -11.98 10.91 -6.86
N PHE A 64 -10.93 11.05 -6.07
CA PHE A 64 -11.04 11.49 -4.69
C PHE A 64 -11.54 12.92 -4.58
N ASP A 65 -11.09 13.85 -5.43
CA ASP A 65 -11.58 15.23 -5.45
C ASP A 65 -13.08 15.28 -5.66
N LYS A 66 -13.59 14.49 -6.59
CA LYS A 66 -15.02 14.45 -6.85
C LYS A 66 -15.82 13.85 -5.69
N PHE A 67 -15.29 12.81 -5.06
CA PHE A 67 -15.88 12.25 -3.84
C PHE A 67 -15.86 13.26 -2.69
N TYR A 68 -14.74 13.95 -2.48
CA TYR A 68 -14.58 14.99 -1.45
C TYR A 68 -15.61 16.12 -1.63
N GLU A 69 -15.69 16.70 -2.84
CA GLU A 69 -16.67 17.75 -3.16
C GLU A 69 -18.11 17.31 -2.84
N THR A 70 -18.46 16.08 -3.22
CA THR A 70 -19.80 15.52 -2.98
C THR A 70 -20.09 15.39 -1.47
N CYS A 71 -19.13 14.93 -0.69
CA CYS A 71 -19.27 14.82 0.76
C CYS A 71 -19.44 16.20 1.42
N ILE A 72 -18.60 17.17 1.05
CA ILE A 72 -18.69 18.54 1.57
C ILE A 72 -20.05 19.17 1.25
N ALA A 73 -20.52 19.04 0.02
CA ALA A 73 -21.84 19.56 -0.40
C ALA A 73 -23.00 18.91 0.37
N SER A 74 -22.79 17.67 0.86
CA SER A 74 -23.77 16.93 1.65
C SER A 74 -23.65 17.15 3.17
N GLY A 75 -22.69 17.97 3.63
CA GLY A 75 -22.45 18.23 5.04
C GLY A 75 -21.63 17.16 5.76
N PHE A 76 -20.96 16.25 5.03
CA PHE A 76 -20.14 15.18 5.60
C PHE A 76 -18.66 15.57 5.59
N ALA A 77 -18.26 16.48 6.47
CA ALA A 77 -16.89 16.98 6.59
C ALA A 77 -16.22 16.41 7.84
N ASN A 78 -15.23 15.53 7.64
CA ASN A 78 -14.40 14.98 8.71
C ASN A 78 -13.05 14.51 8.15
N ASP A 79 -11.93 15.06 8.65
CA ASP A 79 -10.60 14.81 8.12
C ASP A 79 -10.16 13.35 8.23
N LEU A 80 -10.40 12.71 9.39
CA LEU A 80 -10.13 11.29 9.57
C LEU A 80 -10.99 10.42 8.64
N GLY A 81 -12.26 10.81 8.44
CA GLY A 81 -13.16 10.18 7.49
C GLY A 81 -12.60 10.25 6.06
N PHE A 82 -12.04 11.39 5.66
CA PHE A 82 -11.41 11.56 4.34
C PHE A 82 -10.10 10.78 4.21
N ALA A 83 -9.25 10.76 5.24
CA ALA A 83 -8.05 9.93 5.27
C ALA A 83 -8.41 8.44 5.06
N ASN A 84 -9.36 7.92 5.83
CA ASN A 84 -9.86 6.56 5.66
C ASN A 84 -10.50 6.31 4.28
N SER A 85 -11.13 7.30 3.68
CA SER A 85 -11.72 7.18 2.35
C SER A 85 -10.65 7.07 1.26
N LYS A 86 -9.48 7.69 1.42
CA LYS A 86 -8.34 7.50 0.52
C LYS A 86 -7.89 6.01 0.52
N SER A 87 -7.76 5.39 1.70
CA SER A 87 -7.43 3.97 1.83
C SER A 87 -8.51 3.07 1.20
N ARG A 88 -9.80 3.36 1.42
CA ARG A 88 -10.91 2.59 0.84
C ARG A 88 -10.98 2.71 -0.67
N LEU A 89 -10.69 3.87 -1.26
CA LEU A 89 -10.61 4.02 -2.72
C LEU A 89 -9.50 3.17 -3.34
N ARG A 90 -8.34 3.07 -2.69
CA ARG A 90 -7.29 2.15 -3.12
C ARG A 90 -7.75 0.71 -3.07
N MET A 91 -8.44 0.29 -2.02
CA MET A 91 -9.01 -1.05 -1.89
C MET A 91 -9.99 -1.35 -3.03
N ILE A 92 -10.91 -0.44 -3.34
CA ILE A 92 -11.87 -0.62 -4.45
C ILE A 92 -11.13 -0.84 -5.77
N LEU A 93 -10.10 -0.05 -6.07
CA LEU A 93 -9.30 -0.22 -7.28
C LEU A 93 -8.59 -1.58 -7.33
N LEU A 94 -7.99 -2.02 -6.20
CA LEU A 94 -7.29 -3.29 -6.12
C LEU A 94 -8.24 -4.47 -6.40
N TYR A 95 -9.45 -4.45 -5.83
CA TYR A 95 -10.46 -5.49 -6.10
C TYR A 95 -10.99 -5.43 -7.52
N GLN A 96 -11.17 -4.25 -8.11
CA GLN A 96 -11.55 -4.11 -9.52
C GLN A 96 -10.47 -4.69 -10.44
N ALA A 97 -9.21 -4.42 -10.14
CA ALA A 97 -8.09 -5.00 -10.88
C ALA A 97 -8.02 -6.53 -10.68
N ALA A 98 -8.17 -7.02 -9.44
CA ALA A 98 -8.17 -8.45 -9.15
C ALA A 98 -9.26 -9.19 -9.96
N ALA A 99 -10.47 -8.67 -10.00
CA ALA A 99 -11.55 -9.21 -10.80
C ALA A 99 -11.20 -9.23 -12.31
N SER A 100 -10.56 -8.17 -12.82
CA SER A 100 -10.17 -8.07 -14.23
C SER A 100 -9.10 -9.07 -14.65
N PHE A 101 -8.26 -9.51 -13.71
CA PHE A 101 -7.19 -10.49 -13.94
C PHE A 101 -7.51 -11.88 -13.36
N SER A 102 -8.74 -12.14 -12.92
CA SER A 102 -9.17 -13.40 -12.27
C SER A 102 -8.25 -13.77 -11.10
N GLY A 103 -7.88 -12.79 -10.31
CA GLY A 103 -6.94 -12.90 -9.19
C GLY A 103 -7.55 -12.49 -7.86
N ILE A 104 -6.69 -12.41 -6.84
CA ILE A 104 -7.01 -12.01 -5.48
C ILE A 104 -6.21 -10.77 -5.07
N VAL A 105 -6.67 -10.07 -4.04
CA VAL A 105 -5.97 -8.92 -3.44
C VAL A 105 -5.07 -9.41 -2.30
N VAL A 106 -3.79 -9.05 -2.39
CA VAL A 106 -2.78 -9.39 -1.38
C VAL A 106 -2.50 -8.17 -0.51
N GLY A 107 -2.75 -8.30 0.80
CA GLY A 107 -2.53 -7.28 1.81
C GLY A 107 -1.07 -7.16 2.22
N THR A 108 -0.71 -5.98 2.70
CA THR A 108 0.66 -5.60 3.07
C THR A 108 0.81 -5.33 4.57
N GLY A 109 -0.22 -5.61 5.37
CA GLY A 109 -0.22 -5.41 6.82
C GLY A 109 0.69 -6.40 7.55
N ASN A 110 1.46 -5.91 8.50
CA ASN A 110 2.35 -6.70 9.34
C ASN A 110 1.74 -6.93 10.73
N LYS A 111 2.35 -7.85 11.50
CA LYS A 111 1.86 -8.27 12.81
C LYS A 111 1.70 -7.12 13.80
N VAL A 112 2.63 -6.18 13.82
CA VAL A 112 2.65 -5.12 14.82
C VAL A 112 1.58 -4.07 14.53
N GLU A 113 1.53 -3.59 13.29
CA GLU A 113 0.62 -2.51 12.89
C GLU A 113 -0.83 -2.99 12.87
N ASP A 114 -1.13 -4.08 12.17
CA ASP A 114 -2.51 -4.52 12.00
C ASP A 114 -3.06 -5.26 13.24
N PHE A 115 -2.31 -6.22 13.77
CA PHE A 115 -2.81 -7.13 14.80
C PHE A 115 -2.36 -6.74 16.22
N GLY A 116 -1.25 -6.01 16.36
CA GLY A 116 -0.77 -5.51 17.66
C GLY A 116 -1.46 -4.22 18.05
N VAL A 117 -1.35 -3.20 17.21
CA VAL A 117 -1.88 -1.85 17.47
C VAL A 117 -3.27 -1.65 16.89
N GLY A 118 -3.62 -2.35 15.82
CA GLY A 118 -4.87 -2.14 15.08
C GLY A 118 -4.83 -0.88 14.21
N PHE A 119 -3.67 -0.50 13.74
CA PHE A 119 -3.44 0.70 12.92
C PHE A 119 -3.69 0.40 11.44
N PHE A 120 -4.94 0.31 11.06
CA PHE A 120 -5.39 0.11 9.68
C PHE A 120 -6.78 0.69 9.46
N THR A 121 -7.13 0.97 8.22
CA THR A 121 -8.49 1.37 7.84
C THR A 121 -9.35 0.15 7.58
N LYS A 122 -10.41 -0.01 8.38
CA LYS A 122 -11.44 -1.04 8.15
C LYS A 122 -12.04 -0.89 6.75
N TYR A 123 -11.99 -1.98 5.97
CA TYR A 123 -12.41 -1.99 4.55
C TYR A 123 -11.57 -1.06 3.64
N GLY A 124 -10.38 -0.66 4.07
CA GLY A 124 -9.37 -0.01 3.27
C GLY A 124 -8.20 -0.96 3.07
N ASP A 125 -7.03 -0.63 3.61
CA ASP A 125 -5.85 -1.49 3.63
C ASP A 125 -6.06 -2.80 4.41
N GLY A 126 -6.99 -2.84 5.39
CA GLY A 126 -7.43 -4.07 6.04
C GLY A 126 -8.42 -4.91 5.21
N GLY A 127 -8.91 -4.42 4.06
CA GLY A 127 -9.81 -5.13 3.15
C GLY A 127 -9.03 -5.91 2.09
N VAL A 128 -8.62 -7.13 2.40
CA VAL A 128 -7.76 -7.97 1.54
C VAL A 128 -8.19 -9.45 1.61
N ASP A 129 -7.77 -10.26 0.63
CA ASP A 129 -8.08 -11.68 0.61
C ASP A 129 -7.07 -12.51 1.40
N ILE A 130 -5.78 -12.15 1.33
CA ILE A 130 -4.69 -12.80 2.09
C ILE A 130 -3.70 -11.76 2.58
N SER A 131 -3.00 -12.08 3.69
CA SER A 131 -1.99 -11.22 4.33
C SER A 131 -0.70 -12.00 4.59
N PRO A 132 0.21 -12.11 3.60
CA PRO A 132 1.38 -13.00 3.69
C PRO A 132 2.38 -12.64 4.79
N ILE A 133 2.41 -11.39 5.24
CA ILE A 133 3.34 -10.91 6.27
C ILE A 133 2.65 -10.60 7.61
N ALA A 134 1.40 -11.02 7.78
CA ALA A 134 0.61 -10.77 8.99
C ALA A 134 1.24 -11.31 10.27
N ASP A 135 2.03 -12.37 10.18
CA ASP A 135 2.72 -12.99 11.33
C ASP A 135 4.13 -12.41 11.57
N LEU A 136 4.61 -11.53 10.70
CA LEU A 136 5.95 -10.95 10.79
C LEU A 136 5.96 -9.66 11.61
N THR A 137 6.92 -9.57 12.52
CA THR A 137 7.24 -8.31 13.21
C THR A 137 7.96 -7.35 12.26
N LYS A 138 7.99 -6.05 12.57
CA LYS A 138 8.68 -5.05 11.74
C LYS A 138 10.18 -5.33 11.57
N SER A 139 10.83 -5.91 12.58
CA SER A 139 12.24 -6.33 12.51
C SER A 139 12.45 -7.51 11.55
N GLU A 140 11.53 -8.47 11.54
CA GLU A 140 11.57 -9.61 10.59
C GLU A 140 11.29 -9.13 9.16
N VAL A 141 10.33 -8.23 8.95
CA VAL A 141 10.09 -7.58 7.66
C VAL A 141 11.37 -6.90 7.14
N ARG A 142 12.08 -6.15 7.99
CA ARG A 142 13.35 -5.50 7.60
C ARG A 142 14.45 -6.50 7.26
N SER A 143 14.59 -7.56 8.06
CA SER A 143 15.60 -8.60 7.84
C SER A 143 15.40 -9.33 6.52
N LEU A 144 14.16 -9.80 6.27
CA LEU A 144 13.79 -10.47 5.02
C LEU A 144 13.93 -9.55 3.80
N SER A 145 13.50 -8.30 3.91
CA SER A 145 13.63 -7.32 2.84
C SER A 145 15.08 -7.10 2.43
N LYS A 146 15.99 -7.02 3.41
CA LYS A 146 17.43 -6.91 3.17
C LYS A 146 17.99 -8.15 2.48
N GLU A 147 17.60 -9.35 2.92
CA GLU A 147 18.07 -10.62 2.35
C GLU A 147 17.58 -10.78 0.90
N LEU A 148 16.37 -10.35 0.59
CA LEU A 148 15.79 -10.40 -0.76
C LEU A 148 16.35 -9.32 -1.71
N GLY A 149 17.19 -8.40 -1.21
CA GLY A 149 17.86 -7.37 -2.00
C GLY A 149 16.99 -6.15 -2.29
N ILE A 150 15.96 -5.89 -1.47
CA ILE A 150 15.17 -4.65 -1.55
C ILE A 150 16.08 -3.46 -1.24
N SER A 151 15.89 -2.36 -1.98
CA SER A 151 16.75 -1.17 -1.91
C SER A 151 16.90 -0.63 -0.48
N ASN A 152 18.13 -0.21 -0.15
CA ASN A 152 18.43 0.46 1.11
C ASN A 152 17.64 1.75 1.32
N ASP A 153 17.22 2.43 0.26
CA ASP A 153 16.41 3.65 0.37
C ASP A 153 15.02 3.31 0.94
N ILE A 154 14.44 2.18 0.53
CA ILE A 154 13.17 1.68 1.08
C ILE A 154 13.36 1.18 2.52
N LEU A 155 14.46 0.47 2.80
CA LEU A 155 14.77 -0.03 4.15
C LEU A 155 14.92 1.08 5.19
N LYS A 156 15.36 2.28 4.77
CA LYS A 156 15.61 3.47 5.62
C LYS A 156 14.46 4.46 5.62
N ALA A 157 13.47 4.30 4.74
CA ALA A 157 12.34 5.20 4.69
C ALA A 157 11.54 5.18 6.00
N SER A 158 11.13 6.34 6.46
CA SER A 158 10.25 6.46 7.63
C SER A 158 8.89 5.85 7.34
N PRO A 159 8.29 5.10 8.27
CA PRO A 159 6.95 4.55 8.10
C PRO A 159 5.91 5.67 8.07
N THR A 160 5.13 5.73 7.00
CA THR A 160 3.99 6.65 6.84
C THR A 160 2.87 5.94 6.10
N ASP A 161 1.62 6.20 6.49
CA ASP A 161 0.44 5.67 5.78
C ASP A 161 0.12 6.43 4.48
N GLY A 162 0.74 7.61 4.29
CA GLY A 162 0.54 8.46 3.11
C GLY A 162 -0.90 8.94 2.92
N LEU A 163 -1.69 9.01 3.98
CA LEU A 163 -3.08 9.47 3.96
C LEU A 163 -3.24 10.96 4.29
N TRP A 164 -2.22 11.56 4.90
CA TRP A 164 -2.19 12.96 5.34
C TRP A 164 -1.30 13.83 4.47
N ASP A 165 -1.65 15.10 4.34
CA ASP A 165 -0.93 16.03 3.45
C ASP A 165 0.34 16.63 4.10
N ASP A 166 0.57 16.35 5.39
CA ASP A 166 1.71 16.84 6.19
C ASP A 166 2.82 15.80 6.41
N ASP A 167 2.76 14.66 5.71
CA ASP A 167 3.76 13.58 5.74
C ASP A 167 4.08 13.07 7.16
N ARG A 168 3.11 13.15 8.11
CA ARG A 168 3.28 12.66 9.48
C ARG A 168 3.57 11.17 9.50
N THR A 169 4.44 10.74 10.44
CA THR A 169 4.77 9.33 10.63
C THR A 169 3.68 8.59 11.40
N ASP A 170 3.70 7.25 11.31
CA ASP A 170 2.76 6.39 12.02
C ASP A 170 2.87 6.58 13.55
N GLU A 171 4.12 6.74 14.08
CA GLU A 171 4.34 7.03 15.49
C GLU A 171 3.71 8.38 15.92
N GLN A 172 3.83 9.41 15.09
CA GLN A 172 3.21 10.72 15.37
C GLN A 172 1.69 10.63 15.40
N GLN A 173 1.08 9.78 14.56
CA GLN A 173 -0.36 9.56 14.57
C GLN A 173 -0.82 8.78 15.82
N LEU A 174 0.00 7.87 16.32
CA LEU A 174 -0.25 7.10 17.53
C LEU A 174 0.05 7.87 18.82
N GLY A 175 0.71 9.03 18.73
CA GLY A 175 1.10 9.84 19.87
C GLY A 175 2.30 9.26 20.65
N LEU A 176 3.18 8.57 19.96
CA LEU A 176 4.40 7.95 20.50
C LEU A 176 5.64 8.82 20.24
#